data_040195db46128a858e13c4f5c077937d
#
_entry.id   040195db46128a858e13c4f5c077937d
#
_cell.length_a   1.000
_cell.length_b   1.000
_cell.length_c   1.000
_cell.angle_alpha   90.00
_cell.angle_beta   90.00
_cell.angle_gamma   90.00
#
_symmetry.space_group_name_H-M   'P 1'
#
loop_
_entity.id
_entity.type
_entity.pdbx_description
1 polymer ?
#
loop_
_entity_poly.entity_id
_entity_poly.type
_entity_poly.pdbx_seq_one_letter_code
_entity_poly.pdbx_strand_id
1 'polypeptide(L)'
;MKKLLLIFSVLLLAACTKEDVAGISTVETENAFLIQVVREDSLPAAGVLARMRSASFVRDIEGDSSSAAYYEEFMTDSLGYIRIDSLGVDEATLEIVDRGTGVFRKIQADEVRESDSVRFVLEKTGSVRGKVYLPAGVDYAWVQVYGTDRLVKTDSDGFYELDSLPPYEYGLRVVVGDSVVEQSAAVESGKESSGNVFAFEPDSVKVLDFESVDAQFVIEELGISEAGYMSATDTGVTTTPEVATVPDTREDIAEFIVEAGADRDGNALHWESSAKHGYWSFYGIWVCKEESPCNLSAIDSIVYYARGNGVISIAFETLGASNTEGKTLAYDTLTTSDEWKRRVIRPANFKPRDDLYGNLGWDVISKAVTTISIAAYDDTEFWIDDVVLYGAKPSDFFPF
;
A
#
# COMPACT_ATOMS: atom_id res chain seq x y z
N MET A 1 -3.96 110.94 -21.79
CA MET A 1 -3.53 110.40 -20.49
C MET A 1 -4.09 109.03 -20.31
N LYS A 2 -3.26 108.13 -20.00
CA LYS A 2 -3.31 106.76 -19.55
C LYS A 2 -2.68 105.77 -20.53
N LYS A 3 -1.52 105.32 -20.04
CA LYS A 3 -0.58 104.45 -20.70
C LYS A 3 -1.14 103.02 -20.71
N LEU A 4 -1.11 102.45 -21.93
CA LEU A 4 -1.46 100.99 -22.11
C LEU A 4 -0.13 100.21 -22.00
N LEU A 5 -0.01 99.37 -21.04
CA LEU A 5 1.12 98.45 -20.81
C LEU A 5 0.83 97.17 -21.59
N LEU A 6 1.59 96.89 -22.61
CA LEU A 6 1.59 95.65 -23.38
C LEU A 6 2.48 94.65 -22.68
N ILE A 7 1.91 93.58 -22.10
CA ILE A 7 2.70 92.43 -21.57
C ILE A 7 2.85 91.44 -22.72
N PHE A 8 4.09 91.29 -23.20
CA PHE A 8 4.42 90.23 -24.12
C PHE A 8 4.65 88.92 -23.40
N SER A 9 3.71 87.98 -23.54
CA SER A 9 3.83 86.63 -22.99
C SER A 9 4.59 85.80 -24.02
N VAL A 10 5.83 85.44 -23.69
CA VAL A 10 6.64 84.54 -24.50
C VAL A 10 6.20 83.10 -24.18
N LEU A 11 5.48 82.49 -25.10
CA LEU A 11 5.22 81.07 -25.05
C LEU A 11 6.52 80.29 -25.46
N LEU A 12 7.16 79.69 -24.47
CA LEU A 12 8.19 78.69 -24.71
C LEU A 12 7.47 77.41 -25.08
N LEU A 13 7.44 77.09 -26.37
CA LEU A 13 7.15 75.74 -26.85
C LEU A 13 8.36 74.83 -26.55
N ALA A 14 8.31 74.11 -25.47
CA ALA A 14 9.17 72.94 -25.25
C ALA A 14 8.72 71.84 -26.18
N ALA A 15 9.38 71.66 -27.31
CA ALA A 15 9.26 70.47 -28.13
C ALA A 15 9.92 69.32 -27.37
N CYS A 16 9.12 68.53 -26.68
CA CYS A 16 9.55 67.18 -26.30
C CYS A 16 9.69 66.36 -27.58
N THR A 17 10.91 66.24 -28.06
CA THR A 17 11.27 65.17 -28.97
C THR A 17 11.04 63.88 -28.23
N LYS A 18 9.99 63.15 -28.56
CA LYS A 18 9.91 61.72 -28.27
C LYS A 18 11.10 61.07 -28.97
N GLU A 19 12.16 60.77 -28.21
CA GLU A 19 13.04 59.71 -28.62
C GLU A 19 12.20 58.44 -28.58
N ASP A 20 11.90 57.90 -29.74
CA ASP A 20 11.46 56.53 -29.90
C ASP A 20 12.60 55.66 -29.37
N VAL A 21 12.52 55.26 -28.10
CA VAL A 21 13.25 54.12 -27.57
C VAL A 21 12.65 52.91 -28.24
N ALA A 22 13.20 52.56 -29.40
CA ALA A 22 12.90 51.32 -30.06
C ALA A 22 13.30 50.19 -29.12
N GLY A 23 12.32 49.37 -28.72
CA GLY A 23 12.56 48.03 -28.27
C GLY A 23 12.63 47.79 -26.75
N ILE A 24 11.62 48.18 -26.00
CA ILE A 24 11.11 47.31 -24.95
C ILE A 24 9.61 47.18 -25.27
N SER A 25 9.33 46.27 -26.15
CA SER A 25 8.03 45.64 -26.17
C SER A 25 7.91 44.82 -24.88
N THR A 26 7.53 45.49 -23.80
CA THR A 26 6.83 44.80 -22.75
C THR A 26 5.49 44.41 -23.37
N VAL A 27 5.48 43.30 -24.09
CA VAL A 27 4.24 42.51 -24.15
C VAL A 27 4.08 42.03 -22.71
N GLU A 28 3.50 42.89 -21.88
CA GLU A 28 2.80 42.39 -20.72
C GLU A 28 1.75 41.46 -21.31
N THR A 29 2.05 40.17 -21.30
CA THR A 29 1.02 39.15 -21.49
C THR A 29 0.14 39.31 -20.26
N GLU A 30 -0.99 39.98 -20.44
CA GLU A 30 -2.01 40.24 -19.39
C GLU A 30 -2.58 38.95 -18.79
N ASN A 31 -2.08 37.76 -19.18
CA ASN A 31 -2.59 36.42 -18.85
C ASN A 31 -1.51 35.51 -18.30
N ALA A 32 -0.54 35.99 -17.53
CA ALA A 32 0.38 35.09 -16.84
C ALA A 32 -0.26 34.45 -15.61
N PHE A 33 -0.19 33.15 -15.51
CA PHE A 33 -0.63 32.41 -14.35
C PHE A 33 0.44 32.51 -13.24
N LEU A 34 0.02 33.09 -12.09
CA LEU A 34 0.91 33.26 -10.95
C LEU A 34 0.63 32.19 -9.90
N ILE A 35 1.69 31.50 -9.48
CA ILE A 35 1.60 30.51 -8.38
C ILE A 35 2.36 31.07 -7.19
N GLN A 36 1.67 31.30 -6.09
CA GLN A 36 2.28 31.60 -4.81
C GLN A 36 2.52 30.32 -4.02
N VAL A 37 3.77 30.00 -3.73
CA VAL A 37 4.18 28.86 -2.91
C VAL A 37 4.49 29.34 -1.49
N VAL A 38 3.84 28.75 -0.51
CA VAL A 38 4.03 29.06 0.91
C VAL A 38 4.29 27.82 1.71
N ARG A 39 4.93 27.98 2.87
CA ARG A 39 5.11 26.92 3.88
C ARG A 39 3.86 26.78 4.76
N GLU A 40 3.79 25.75 5.59
CA GLU A 40 2.69 25.54 6.53
C GLU A 40 2.42 26.74 7.46
N ASP A 41 3.47 27.46 7.84
CA ASP A 41 3.40 28.69 8.65
C ASP A 41 2.95 29.93 7.83
N SER A 42 2.56 29.73 6.59
CA SER A 42 2.15 30.77 5.64
C SER A 42 3.25 31.74 5.20
N LEU A 43 4.52 31.49 5.54
CA LEU A 43 5.65 32.27 5.03
C LEU A 43 5.95 31.89 3.57
N PRO A 44 6.41 32.84 2.75
CA PRO A 44 6.81 32.55 1.38
C PRO A 44 7.89 31.47 1.30
N ALA A 45 7.73 30.51 0.40
CA ALA A 45 8.75 29.53 0.09
C ALA A 45 9.68 30.08 -1.00
N ALA A 46 10.59 30.97 -0.60
CA ALA A 46 11.52 31.65 -1.51
C ALA A 46 12.70 30.75 -1.93
N GLY A 47 13.12 30.84 -3.19
CA GLY A 47 14.29 30.15 -3.73
C GLY A 47 14.09 28.63 -3.81
N VAL A 48 12.87 28.16 -3.97
CA VAL A 48 12.54 26.74 -4.11
C VAL A 48 12.38 26.38 -5.59
N LEU A 49 12.95 25.24 -5.97
CA LEU A 49 12.86 24.71 -7.32
C LEU A 49 11.51 24.04 -7.56
N ALA A 50 10.83 24.48 -8.60
CA ALA A 50 9.62 23.87 -9.13
C ALA A 50 9.93 23.21 -10.48
N ARG A 51 9.46 21.99 -10.67
CA ARG A 51 9.61 21.25 -11.92
C ARG A 51 8.24 21.03 -12.55
N MET A 52 8.14 21.42 -13.79
CA MET A 52 6.95 21.23 -14.60
C MET A 52 7.23 20.22 -15.71
N ARG A 53 6.36 19.23 -15.84
CA ARG A 53 6.48 18.15 -16.82
C ARG A 53 5.12 17.87 -17.47
N SER A 54 5.13 17.23 -18.64
CA SER A 54 3.91 16.64 -19.18
C SER A 54 3.26 15.68 -18.14
N ALA A 55 1.95 15.68 -18.03
CA ALA A 55 1.26 14.76 -17.12
C ALA A 55 1.52 13.27 -17.46
N SER A 56 1.83 12.97 -18.72
CA SER A 56 2.20 11.62 -19.18
C SER A 56 3.70 11.31 -19.06
N PHE A 57 4.51 12.25 -18.54
CA PHE A 57 5.95 12.03 -18.38
C PHE A 57 6.21 10.87 -17.41
N VAL A 58 7.14 10.00 -17.79
CA VAL A 58 7.77 9.01 -16.93
C VAL A 58 9.26 8.99 -17.21
N ARG A 59 10.07 8.80 -16.18
CA ARG A 59 11.52 8.68 -16.36
C ARG A 59 11.84 7.41 -17.15
N ASP A 60 12.72 7.54 -18.16
CA ASP A 60 13.16 6.41 -18.96
C ASP A 60 13.96 5.39 -18.12
N ILE A 61 13.65 4.11 -18.29
CA ILE A 61 14.29 2.98 -17.62
C ILE A 61 15.73 2.80 -18.12
N GLU A 62 15.97 3.02 -19.40
CA GLU A 62 17.29 2.86 -20.04
C GLU A 62 18.20 4.08 -19.87
N GLY A 63 17.65 5.16 -19.29
CA GLY A 63 18.42 6.37 -18.99
C GLY A 63 18.69 7.28 -20.20
N ASP A 64 18.11 6.96 -21.36
CA ASP A 64 18.16 7.84 -22.54
C ASP A 64 17.09 8.93 -22.40
N SER A 65 17.53 10.11 -21.96
CA SER A 65 16.67 11.28 -21.75
C SER A 65 16.16 11.93 -23.06
N SER A 66 16.17 11.20 -24.16
CA SER A 66 15.80 11.70 -25.50
C SER A 66 14.29 11.71 -25.76
N SER A 67 13.43 11.34 -24.81
CA SER A 67 12.00 11.56 -24.97
C SER A 67 11.73 13.06 -24.94
N ALA A 68 11.21 13.61 -26.02
CA ALA A 68 10.84 15.03 -26.20
C ALA A 68 9.63 15.44 -25.33
N ALA A 69 9.67 15.03 -24.05
CA ALA A 69 8.62 15.37 -23.08
C ALA A 69 8.80 16.82 -22.65
N TYR A 70 7.70 17.55 -22.57
CA TYR A 70 7.69 18.88 -22.01
C TYR A 70 8.29 18.90 -20.60
N TYR A 71 9.32 19.75 -20.42
CA TYR A 71 10.02 19.92 -19.15
C TYR A 71 10.48 21.36 -18.99
N GLU A 72 10.09 22.00 -17.89
CA GLU A 72 10.55 23.32 -17.50
C GLU A 72 10.86 23.37 -16.00
N GLU A 73 11.84 24.21 -15.63
CA GLU A 73 12.21 24.50 -14.26
C GLU A 73 11.98 25.95 -13.91
N PHE A 74 11.45 26.22 -12.75
CA PHE A 74 11.21 27.54 -12.21
C PHE A 74 11.81 27.66 -10.81
N MET A 75 12.27 28.86 -10.45
CA MET A 75 12.63 29.15 -9.07
C MET A 75 11.63 30.15 -8.50
N THR A 76 11.12 29.87 -7.31
CA THR A 76 10.29 30.86 -6.61
C THR A 76 11.08 32.11 -6.27
N ASP A 77 10.48 33.26 -6.42
CA ASP A 77 11.07 34.57 -6.05
C ASP A 77 11.09 34.76 -4.52
N SER A 78 11.52 35.94 -4.05
CA SER A 78 11.59 36.28 -2.62
C SER A 78 10.24 36.28 -1.90
N LEU A 79 9.13 36.39 -2.64
CA LEU A 79 7.77 36.36 -2.15
C LEU A 79 7.09 35.00 -2.40
N GLY A 80 7.84 34.02 -2.90
CA GLY A 80 7.38 32.67 -3.19
C GLY A 80 6.59 32.53 -4.49
N TYR A 81 6.69 33.48 -5.42
CA TYR A 81 5.95 33.41 -6.68
C TYR A 81 6.72 32.71 -7.78
N ILE A 82 5.98 31.97 -8.60
CA ILE A 82 6.37 31.47 -9.92
C ILE A 82 5.41 32.07 -10.94
N ARG A 83 5.94 32.47 -12.08
CA ARG A 83 5.17 32.96 -13.21
C ARG A 83 5.22 31.96 -14.35
N ILE A 84 4.07 31.56 -14.86
CA ILE A 84 3.90 30.70 -16.02
C ILE A 84 3.16 31.48 -17.10
N ASP A 85 3.81 31.72 -18.22
CA ASP A 85 3.24 32.51 -19.32
C ASP A 85 2.38 31.63 -20.25
N SER A 86 2.74 30.37 -20.43
CA SER A 86 1.98 29.38 -21.23
C SER A 86 2.44 27.97 -20.91
N LEU A 87 1.58 26.99 -21.16
CA LEU A 87 1.96 25.58 -21.17
C LEU A 87 2.21 25.12 -22.60
N GLY A 88 3.28 24.37 -22.81
CA GLY A 88 3.60 23.71 -24.09
C GLY A 88 2.80 22.43 -24.37
N VAL A 89 1.92 22.05 -23.45
CA VAL A 89 1.09 20.83 -23.47
C VAL A 89 -0.29 21.15 -22.93
N ASP A 90 -1.26 20.29 -23.19
CA ASP A 90 -2.63 20.48 -22.69
C ASP A 90 -2.73 20.27 -21.18
N GLU A 91 -1.98 19.32 -20.62
CA GLU A 91 -1.91 19.03 -19.20
C GLU A 91 -0.46 18.85 -18.75
N ALA A 92 -0.06 19.58 -17.73
CA ALA A 92 1.24 19.47 -17.09
C ALA A 92 1.09 19.09 -15.60
N THR A 93 2.15 18.55 -15.02
CA THR A 93 2.31 18.41 -13.57
C THR A 93 3.33 19.41 -13.08
N LEU A 94 3.04 20.02 -11.94
CA LEU A 94 3.97 20.87 -11.20
C LEU A 94 4.37 20.15 -9.92
N GLU A 95 5.65 19.89 -9.75
CA GLU A 95 6.23 19.29 -8.56
C GLU A 95 7.18 20.26 -7.89
N ILE A 96 6.98 20.48 -6.59
CA ILE A 96 7.87 21.28 -5.74
C ILE A 96 8.17 20.45 -4.51
N VAL A 97 9.45 20.19 -4.24
CA VAL A 97 9.90 19.49 -3.02
C VAL A 97 11.03 20.29 -2.38
N ASP A 98 10.88 20.63 -1.12
CA ASP A 98 11.88 21.34 -0.33
C ASP A 98 11.92 20.80 1.11
N ARG A 99 13.07 20.22 1.51
CA ARG A 99 13.38 19.81 2.89
C ARG A 99 12.32 18.93 3.56
N GLY A 100 11.80 17.94 2.84
CA GLY A 100 10.80 17.00 3.35
C GLY A 100 9.37 17.57 3.38
N THR A 101 9.15 18.70 2.68
CA THR A 101 7.82 19.20 2.37
C THR A 101 7.67 19.38 0.87
N GLY A 102 6.45 19.35 0.35
CA GLY A 102 6.24 19.51 -1.07
C GLY A 102 4.79 19.72 -1.46
N VAL A 103 4.59 20.00 -2.72
CA VAL A 103 3.29 20.03 -3.39
C VAL A 103 3.41 19.43 -4.77
N PHE A 104 2.41 18.67 -5.16
CA PHE A 104 2.25 18.15 -6.51
C PHE A 104 0.85 18.50 -7.02
N ARG A 105 0.76 19.05 -8.22
CA ARG A 105 -0.52 19.43 -8.84
C ARG A 105 -0.49 19.18 -10.33
N LYS A 106 -1.63 18.79 -10.89
CA LYS A 106 -1.90 18.88 -12.32
C LYS A 106 -2.39 20.27 -12.64
N ILE A 107 -1.96 20.81 -13.76
CA ILE A 107 -2.33 22.12 -14.28
C ILE A 107 -2.77 21.94 -15.72
N GLN A 108 -3.97 22.41 -16.02
CA GLN A 108 -4.52 22.41 -17.38
C GLN A 108 -4.14 23.71 -18.12
N ALA A 109 -4.00 23.62 -19.44
CA ALA A 109 -3.63 24.79 -20.25
C ALA A 109 -4.71 25.90 -20.25
N ASP A 110 -5.97 25.55 -20.04
CA ASP A 110 -7.07 26.50 -19.91
C ASP A 110 -7.05 27.21 -18.54
N GLU A 111 -6.68 26.52 -17.44
CA GLU A 111 -6.48 27.17 -16.13
C GLU A 111 -5.45 28.29 -16.19
N VAL A 112 -4.35 28.09 -16.94
CA VAL A 112 -3.31 29.11 -17.12
C VAL A 112 -3.86 30.35 -17.85
N ARG A 113 -4.86 30.19 -18.70
CA ARG A 113 -5.48 31.27 -19.46
C ARG A 113 -6.57 32.00 -18.71
N GLU A 114 -7.24 31.34 -17.78
CA GLU A 114 -8.46 31.84 -17.11
C GLU A 114 -8.22 32.34 -15.69
N SER A 115 -7.11 31.93 -15.05
CA SER A 115 -6.83 32.24 -13.64
C SER A 115 -5.70 33.24 -13.50
N ASP A 116 -5.89 34.25 -12.65
CA ASP A 116 -4.86 35.26 -12.36
C ASP A 116 -3.79 34.75 -11.38
N SER A 117 -4.19 33.99 -10.37
CA SER A 117 -3.27 33.45 -9.38
C SER A 117 -3.84 32.29 -8.56
N VAL A 118 -2.95 31.41 -8.10
CA VAL A 118 -3.25 30.31 -7.18
C VAL A 118 -2.23 30.25 -6.05
N ARG A 119 -2.64 29.75 -4.87
CA ARG A 119 -1.77 29.56 -3.73
C ARG A 119 -1.61 28.07 -3.42
N PHE A 120 -0.35 27.61 -3.34
CA PHE A 120 0.01 26.26 -2.94
C PHE A 120 0.74 26.27 -1.59
N VAL A 121 0.39 25.33 -0.72
CA VAL A 121 1.04 25.13 0.57
C VAL A 121 1.93 23.89 0.46
N LEU A 122 3.18 24.01 0.89
CA LEU A 122 4.08 22.85 1.02
C LEU A 122 3.68 22.05 2.25
N GLU A 123 3.25 20.82 2.03
CA GLU A 123 2.89 19.86 3.07
C GLU A 123 4.01 18.84 3.27
N LYS A 124 4.04 18.12 4.41
CA LYS A 124 5.02 17.06 4.63
C LYS A 124 4.92 16.01 3.53
N THR A 125 6.05 15.61 2.97
CA THR A 125 6.08 14.48 2.03
C THR A 125 5.80 13.17 2.75
N GLY A 126 5.16 12.23 2.05
CA GLY A 126 4.99 10.86 2.46
C GLY A 126 5.80 9.90 1.61
N SER A 127 5.54 8.62 1.75
CA SER A 127 6.13 7.55 0.96
C SER A 127 5.07 6.55 0.51
N VAL A 128 5.41 5.80 -0.53
CA VAL A 128 4.64 4.61 -0.95
C VAL A 128 5.56 3.41 -0.84
N ARG A 129 5.17 2.43 -0.06
CA ARG A 129 5.81 1.12 -0.01
C ARG A 129 4.86 0.07 -0.54
N GLY A 130 5.35 -0.86 -1.35
CA GLY A 130 4.49 -1.88 -1.94
C GLY A 130 5.26 -3.08 -2.46
N LYS A 131 4.48 -4.10 -2.82
CA LYS A 131 4.96 -5.32 -3.47
C LYS A 131 4.35 -5.43 -4.87
N VAL A 132 5.18 -5.66 -5.87
CA VAL A 132 4.75 -6.12 -7.19
C VAL A 132 4.83 -7.64 -7.19
N TYR A 133 3.70 -8.33 -7.35
CA TYR A 133 3.72 -9.79 -7.48
C TYR A 133 4.32 -10.16 -8.83
N LEU A 134 5.54 -10.71 -8.80
CA LEU A 134 6.32 -11.01 -9.99
C LEU A 134 5.89 -12.35 -10.62
N PRO A 135 5.79 -12.45 -11.95
CA PRO A 135 5.60 -13.73 -12.60
C PRO A 135 6.79 -14.66 -12.39
N ALA A 136 6.58 -15.97 -12.46
CA ALA A 136 7.66 -16.96 -12.34
C ALA A 136 8.78 -16.69 -13.36
N GLY A 137 10.02 -16.65 -12.87
CA GLY A 137 11.22 -16.40 -13.70
C GLY A 137 11.51 -14.93 -13.99
N VAL A 138 10.83 -14.01 -13.34
CA VAL A 138 11.10 -12.57 -13.39
C VAL A 138 11.63 -12.12 -12.02
N ASP A 139 12.83 -11.54 -12.00
CA ASP A 139 13.54 -11.20 -10.77
C ASP A 139 13.24 -9.77 -10.27
N TYR A 140 12.58 -8.93 -11.06
CA TYR A 140 12.28 -7.55 -10.69
C TYR A 140 11.24 -6.88 -11.59
N ALA A 141 10.70 -5.79 -11.11
CA ALA A 141 9.90 -4.81 -11.85
C ALA A 141 10.53 -3.42 -11.76
N TRP A 142 10.14 -2.54 -12.69
CA TRP A 142 10.38 -1.12 -12.58
C TRP A 142 9.10 -0.40 -12.21
N VAL A 143 9.16 0.50 -11.23
CA VAL A 143 8.03 1.33 -10.82
C VAL A 143 8.36 2.79 -11.10
N GLN A 144 7.54 3.41 -11.94
CA GLN A 144 7.63 4.80 -12.37
C GLN A 144 6.41 5.57 -11.86
N VAL A 145 6.60 6.85 -11.55
CA VAL A 145 5.50 7.73 -11.11
C VAL A 145 5.25 8.77 -12.19
N TYR A 146 4.04 8.79 -12.74
CA TYR A 146 3.66 9.74 -13.78
C TYR A 146 3.84 11.21 -13.34
N GLY A 147 4.36 12.03 -14.25
CA GLY A 147 4.61 13.45 -14.03
C GLY A 147 5.81 13.76 -13.14
N THR A 148 6.60 12.74 -12.74
CA THR A 148 7.79 12.89 -11.90
C THR A 148 9.00 12.19 -12.50
N ASP A 149 10.17 12.40 -11.92
CA ASP A 149 11.41 11.67 -12.26
C ASP A 149 11.66 10.46 -11.34
N ARG A 150 10.63 10.02 -10.57
CA ARG A 150 10.75 8.85 -9.74
C ARG A 150 10.73 7.58 -10.57
N LEU A 151 11.76 6.79 -10.38
CA LEU A 151 11.95 5.47 -10.97
C LEU A 151 12.67 4.62 -9.94
N VAL A 152 12.06 3.53 -9.52
CA VAL A 152 12.68 2.56 -8.61
C VAL A 152 12.61 1.17 -9.23
N LYS A 153 13.57 0.34 -8.86
CA LYS A 153 13.62 -1.08 -9.18
C LYS A 153 13.20 -1.86 -7.94
N THR A 154 12.31 -2.84 -8.08
CA THR A 154 11.99 -3.75 -6.98
C THR A 154 13.19 -4.65 -6.65
N ASP A 155 13.20 -5.20 -5.46
CA ASP A 155 14.06 -6.34 -5.14
C ASP A 155 13.55 -7.64 -5.80
N SER A 156 14.19 -8.77 -5.50
CA SER A 156 13.83 -10.10 -6.05
C SER A 156 12.47 -10.62 -5.55
N ASP A 157 12.01 -10.14 -4.41
CA ASP A 157 10.72 -10.50 -3.82
C ASP A 157 9.59 -9.57 -4.29
N GLY A 158 9.95 -8.55 -5.07
CA GLY A 158 9.05 -7.59 -5.68
C GLY A 158 8.79 -6.34 -4.83
N PHE A 159 9.46 -6.16 -3.68
CA PHE A 159 9.28 -4.98 -2.83
C PHE A 159 9.92 -3.74 -3.42
N TYR A 160 9.26 -2.60 -3.22
CA TYR A 160 9.75 -1.29 -3.63
C TYR A 160 9.32 -0.19 -2.64
N GLU A 161 10.06 0.91 -2.68
CA GLU A 161 9.77 2.10 -1.89
C GLU A 161 9.97 3.37 -2.74
N LEU A 162 8.99 4.27 -2.66
CA LEU A 162 8.99 5.58 -3.30
C LEU A 162 8.91 6.66 -2.22
N ASP A 163 10.01 7.34 -1.99
CA ASP A 163 10.17 8.35 -0.94
C ASP A 163 9.88 9.77 -1.41
N SER A 164 9.67 10.65 -0.42
CA SER A 164 9.62 12.10 -0.61
C SER A 164 8.59 12.55 -1.64
N LEU A 165 7.44 11.88 -1.66
CA LEU A 165 6.30 12.23 -2.50
C LEU A 165 5.41 13.25 -1.78
N PRO A 166 5.09 14.41 -2.38
CA PRO A 166 4.04 15.30 -1.89
C PRO A 166 2.69 14.57 -1.78
N PRO A 167 1.78 15.01 -0.88
CA PRO A 167 0.45 14.41 -0.77
C PRO A 167 -0.34 14.55 -2.08
N TYR A 168 -0.70 13.43 -2.69
CA TYR A 168 -1.43 13.37 -3.95
C TYR A 168 -1.83 11.93 -4.29
N GLU A 169 -2.79 11.75 -5.20
CA GLU A 169 -3.10 10.45 -5.81
C GLU A 169 -2.29 10.29 -7.11
N TYR A 170 -1.21 9.51 -7.03
CA TYR A 170 -0.29 9.32 -8.14
C TYR A 170 -0.72 8.17 -9.05
N GLY A 171 -0.53 8.33 -10.37
CA GLY A 171 -0.48 7.22 -11.29
C GLY A 171 0.89 6.53 -11.21
N LEU A 172 0.89 5.23 -11.01
CA LEU A 172 2.07 4.37 -11.07
C LEU A 172 2.06 3.61 -12.39
N ARG A 173 3.22 3.56 -13.05
CA ARG A 173 3.46 2.70 -14.22
C ARG A 173 4.46 1.64 -13.82
N VAL A 174 4.01 0.38 -13.78
CA VAL A 174 4.81 -0.78 -13.38
C VAL A 174 5.16 -1.58 -14.62
N VAL A 175 6.45 -1.80 -14.85
CA VAL A 175 6.99 -2.54 -15.99
C VAL A 175 7.59 -3.84 -15.49
N VAL A 176 7.05 -4.96 -15.98
CA VAL A 176 7.45 -6.32 -15.61
C VAL A 176 7.76 -7.07 -16.90
N GLY A 177 9.04 -7.27 -17.21
CA GLY A 177 9.43 -7.78 -18.54
C GLY A 177 8.86 -6.93 -19.67
N ASP A 178 8.11 -7.54 -20.59
CA ASP A 178 7.44 -6.86 -21.70
C ASP A 178 6.03 -6.32 -21.34
N SER A 179 5.56 -6.54 -20.12
CA SER A 179 4.24 -6.15 -19.66
C SER A 179 4.27 -4.82 -18.92
N VAL A 180 3.23 -4.00 -19.12
CA VAL A 180 3.03 -2.74 -18.42
C VAL A 180 1.69 -2.77 -17.72
N VAL A 181 1.70 -2.40 -16.45
CA VAL A 181 0.50 -2.26 -15.62
C VAL A 181 0.43 -0.84 -15.08
N GLU A 182 -0.75 -0.26 -15.07
CA GLU A 182 -1.03 1.05 -14.49
C GLU A 182 -1.90 0.89 -13.25
N GLN A 183 -1.52 1.60 -12.19
CA GLN A 183 -2.23 1.60 -10.92
C GLN A 183 -2.13 2.98 -10.28
N SER A 184 -3.03 3.33 -9.38
CA SER A 184 -2.90 4.54 -8.56
C SER A 184 -2.46 4.21 -7.14
N ALA A 185 -1.78 5.19 -6.52
CA ALA A 185 -1.42 5.15 -5.11
C ALA A 185 -1.63 6.52 -4.48
N ALA A 186 -2.42 6.57 -3.40
CA ALA A 186 -2.63 7.79 -2.63
C ALA A 186 -1.50 7.99 -1.63
N VAL A 187 -0.94 9.20 -1.59
CA VAL A 187 0.05 9.62 -0.60
C VAL A 187 -0.58 10.63 0.34
N GLU A 188 -0.55 10.33 1.63
CA GLU A 188 -0.98 11.25 2.67
C GLU A 188 0.21 12.00 3.28
N SER A 189 -0.07 13.21 3.81
CA SER A 189 0.96 14.07 4.41
C SER A 189 1.67 13.41 5.59
N GLY A 190 2.98 13.19 5.44
CA GLY A 190 3.85 12.62 6.46
C GLY A 190 3.61 11.15 6.80
N LYS A 191 2.90 10.41 5.93
CA LYS A 191 2.60 8.99 6.16
C LYS A 191 3.22 8.10 5.09
N GLU A 192 3.37 6.82 5.45
CA GLU A 192 3.62 5.73 4.53
C GLU A 192 2.27 5.17 4.03
N SER A 193 2.17 4.96 2.73
CA SER A 193 0.98 4.43 2.06
C SER A 193 1.30 3.12 1.34
N SER A 194 0.30 2.24 1.22
CA SER A 194 0.45 0.99 0.47
C SER A 194 0.34 1.21 -1.03
N GLY A 195 1.22 0.55 -1.80
CA GLY A 195 1.26 0.56 -3.27
C GLY A 195 1.33 -0.84 -3.89
N ASN A 196 0.72 -1.85 -3.26
CA ASN A 196 0.77 -3.23 -3.78
C ASN A 196 0.15 -3.36 -5.18
N VAL A 197 0.83 -4.12 -6.06
CA VAL A 197 0.45 -4.33 -7.46
C VAL A 197 0.15 -5.81 -7.70
N PHE A 198 -1.13 -6.11 -7.88
CA PHE A 198 -1.65 -7.48 -7.96
C PHE A 198 -1.85 -8.02 -9.38
N ALA A 199 -1.32 -7.35 -10.40
CA ALA A 199 -1.57 -7.72 -11.79
C ALA A 199 -1.12 -9.14 -12.17
N PHE A 200 -0.20 -9.72 -11.43
CA PHE A 200 0.39 -11.04 -11.68
C PHE A 200 0.26 -11.95 -10.46
N GLU A 201 -0.68 -11.66 -9.58
CA GLU A 201 -0.89 -12.43 -8.37
C GLU A 201 -1.22 -13.91 -8.67
N PRO A 202 -0.74 -14.85 -7.85
CA PRO A 202 -1.09 -16.26 -7.99
C PRO A 202 -2.53 -16.53 -7.58
N ASP A 203 -3.10 -17.65 -8.07
CA ASP A 203 -4.43 -18.15 -7.68
C ASP A 203 -4.40 -18.99 -6.37
N SER A 204 -3.36 -18.82 -5.57
CA SER A 204 -3.22 -19.45 -4.27
C SER A 204 -2.32 -18.63 -3.35
N VAL A 205 -2.60 -18.70 -2.06
CA VAL A 205 -1.81 -18.00 -1.03
C VAL A 205 -1.39 -19.01 0.03
N LYS A 206 -0.07 -19.09 0.30
CA LYS A 206 0.46 -19.81 1.44
C LYS A 206 0.34 -18.89 2.65
N VAL A 207 -0.53 -19.24 3.59
CA VAL A 207 -0.80 -18.40 4.77
C VAL A 207 0.06 -18.79 5.97
N LEU A 208 0.55 -20.02 6.03
CA LEU A 208 1.43 -20.53 7.07
C LEU A 208 2.43 -21.51 6.46
N ASP A 209 3.72 -21.23 6.57
CA ASP A 209 4.81 -22.13 6.17
C ASP A 209 5.75 -22.48 7.32
N PHE A 210 5.60 -21.79 8.46
CA PHE A 210 6.38 -21.99 9.67
C PHE A 210 7.91 -21.87 9.52
N GLU A 211 8.41 -21.31 8.41
CA GLU A 211 9.84 -21.05 8.21
C GLU A 211 10.33 -19.84 9.01
N SER A 212 9.42 -18.94 9.37
CA SER A 212 9.66 -17.80 10.26
C SER A 212 8.89 -17.95 11.56
N VAL A 213 9.51 -17.49 12.65
CA VAL A 213 8.89 -17.42 13.98
C VAL A 213 8.17 -16.10 14.22
N ASP A 214 8.35 -15.12 13.33
CA ASP A 214 7.91 -13.74 13.48
C ASP A 214 6.57 -13.49 12.75
N ALA A 215 5.61 -12.90 13.44
CA ALA A 215 4.36 -12.48 12.82
C ALA A 215 4.58 -11.42 11.71
N GLN A 216 5.68 -10.67 11.78
CA GLN A 216 6.06 -9.70 10.75
C GLN A 216 6.29 -10.37 9.39
N PHE A 217 6.81 -11.60 9.37
CA PHE A 217 6.94 -12.38 8.13
C PHE A 217 5.59 -12.53 7.40
N VAL A 218 4.54 -12.86 8.12
CA VAL A 218 3.19 -12.98 7.55
C VAL A 218 2.67 -11.63 7.06
N ILE A 219 2.96 -10.55 7.79
CA ILE A 219 2.64 -9.18 7.36
C ILE A 219 3.33 -8.87 6.03
N GLU A 220 4.61 -9.14 5.92
CA GLU A 220 5.40 -8.85 4.72
C GLU A 220 4.95 -9.69 3.53
N GLU A 221 4.77 -10.99 3.72
CA GLU A 221 4.33 -11.91 2.67
C GLU A 221 2.91 -11.62 2.17
N LEU A 222 1.97 -11.34 3.07
CA LEU A 222 0.60 -10.99 2.74
C LEU A 222 0.36 -9.48 2.64
N GLY A 223 1.35 -8.63 3.01
CA GLY A 223 1.21 -7.17 3.05
C GLY A 223 0.23 -6.67 4.11
N ILE A 224 -0.08 -7.46 5.12
CA ILE A 224 -0.97 -7.09 6.21
C ILE A 224 -0.20 -6.23 7.20
N SER A 225 -0.72 -5.06 7.55
CA SER A 225 -0.04 -4.12 8.44
C SER A 225 -0.08 -4.49 9.92
N GLU A 226 -0.90 -5.45 10.31
CA GLU A 226 -1.07 -5.91 11.68
C GLU A 226 -1.45 -7.39 11.65
N ALA A 227 -0.49 -8.27 11.83
CA ALA A 227 -0.70 -9.68 12.06
C ALA A 227 -0.21 -10.05 13.47
N GLY A 228 -0.68 -11.16 13.99
CA GLY A 228 -0.28 -11.67 15.28
C GLY A 228 -0.74 -13.11 15.45
N TYR A 229 -0.06 -13.81 16.33
CA TYR A 229 -0.43 -15.16 16.73
C TYR A 229 -1.24 -15.11 18.01
N MET A 230 -2.17 -16.06 18.16
CA MET A 230 -2.90 -16.28 19.39
C MET A 230 -2.95 -17.76 19.72
N SER A 231 -2.96 -18.08 20.99
CA SER A 231 -3.15 -19.44 21.47
C SER A 231 -3.97 -19.48 22.75
N ALA A 232 -4.74 -20.53 22.95
CA ALA A 232 -5.44 -20.77 24.19
C ALA A 232 -5.76 -22.26 24.35
N THR A 233 -6.12 -22.66 25.58
CA THR A 233 -6.55 -24.01 25.88
C THR A 233 -7.75 -24.02 26.83
N ASP A 234 -8.51 -25.09 26.82
CA ASP A 234 -9.60 -25.27 27.76
C ASP A 234 -9.09 -25.63 29.17
N THR A 235 -9.90 -25.42 30.18
CA THR A 235 -9.52 -25.72 31.57
C THR A 235 -9.22 -27.20 31.78
N GLY A 236 -8.01 -27.52 32.25
CA GLY A 236 -7.56 -28.87 32.52
C GLY A 236 -6.98 -29.61 31.32
N VAL A 237 -6.73 -28.91 30.24
CA VAL A 237 -5.90 -29.36 29.12
C VAL A 237 -4.44 -29.03 29.42
N THR A 238 -3.54 -29.92 29.11
CA THR A 238 -2.08 -29.71 29.15
C THR A 238 -1.55 -29.73 27.72
N THR A 239 -0.75 -28.78 27.38
CA THR A 239 -0.15 -28.66 26.03
C THR A 239 1.37 -28.59 26.10
N THR A 240 2.02 -29.02 25.02
CA THR A 240 3.45 -28.81 24.77
C THR A 240 3.57 -28.20 23.37
N PRO A 241 4.05 -26.96 23.22
CA PRO A 241 4.39 -26.00 24.30
C PRO A 241 3.22 -25.64 25.21
N GLU A 242 3.53 -25.16 26.43
CA GLU A 242 2.51 -24.79 27.42
C GLU A 242 1.74 -23.55 26.95
N VAL A 243 0.40 -23.63 26.97
CA VAL A 243 -0.50 -22.56 26.53
C VAL A 243 -1.46 -22.22 27.66
N ALA A 244 -1.74 -20.93 27.83
CA ALA A 244 -2.66 -20.41 28.83
C ALA A 244 -4.14 -20.76 28.53
N THR A 245 -4.98 -20.78 29.56
CA THR A 245 -6.44 -20.98 29.40
C THR A 245 -7.19 -19.74 28.89
N VAL A 246 -6.55 -18.58 28.91
CA VAL A 246 -7.06 -17.33 28.34
C VAL A 246 -6.28 -17.07 27.06
N PRO A 247 -6.93 -16.64 25.98
CA PRO A 247 -6.23 -16.31 24.75
C PRO A 247 -5.06 -15.37 25.02
N ASP A 248 -3.88 -15.78 24.60
CA ASP A 248 -2.64 -15.04 24.72
C ASP A 248 -2.19 -14.67 23.30
N THR A 249 -1.92 -13.39 23.09
CA THR A 249 -1.43 -12.86 21.82
C THR A 249 0.07 -12.70 21.88
N ARG A 250 0.76 -13.11 20.83
CA ARG A 250 2.22 -13.09 20.77
C ARG A 250 2.71 -12.62 19.41
N GLU A 251 3.91 -12.08 19.38
CA GLU A 251 4.56 -11.63 18.16
C GLU A 251 5.35 -12.75 17.50
N ASP A 252 5.75 -13.78 18.25
CA ASP A 252 6.48 -14.94 17.74
C ASP A 252 5.87 -16.27 18.18
N ILE A 253 6.27 -17.33 17.50
CA ILE A 253 5.87 -18.72 17.75
C ILE A 253 7.07 -19.66 17.90
N ALA A 254 8.24 -19.13 18.27
CA ALA A 254 9.49 -19.88 18.29
C ALA A 254 9.40 -21.20 19.05
N GLU A 255 8.64 -21.26 20.13
CA GLU A 255 8.47 -22.47 20.95
C GLU A 255 7.62 -23.57 20.27
N PHE A 256 6.83 -23.21 19.23
CA PHE A 256 6.01 -24.16 18.48
C PHE A 256 6.69 -24.67 17.21
N ILE A 257 7.80 -24.02 16.80
CA ILE A 257 8.50 -24.36 15.57
C ILE A 257 9.58 -25.38 15.84
N VAL A 258 9.54 -26.45 15.07
CA VAL A 258 10.55 -27.53 15.10
C VAL A 258 10.96 -27.90 13.68
N GLU A 259 12.14 -28.54 13.52
CA GLU A 259 12.50 -29.14 12.24
C GLU A 259 11.41 -30.14 11.79
N ALA A 260 10.96 -30.01 10.54
CA ALA A 260 9.94 -30.88 9.98
C ALA A 260 10.37 -32.34 9.97
N GLY A 261 11.63 -32.62 9.67
CA GLY A 261 12.22 -33.96 9.65
C GLY A 261 11.48 -34.96 8.76
N ALA A 262 11.79 -36.24 8.87
CA ALA A 262 11.00 -37.32 8.27
C ALA A 262 10.56 -37.06 6.82
N ASP A 263 11.49 -36.89 5.90
CA ASP A 263 11.26 -36.70 4.46
C ASP A 263 10.61 -35.36 4.07
N ARG A 264 10.70 -34.34 4.95
CA ARG A 264 10.28 -32.98 4.68
C ARG A 264 11.36 -32.00 5.13
N ASP A 265 11.77 -31.13 4.25
CA ASP A 265 12.74 -30.06 4.53
C ASP A 265 12.05 -28.88 5.25
N GLY A 266 12.84 -28.07 5.97
CA GLY A 266 12.37 -26.87 6.64
C GLY A 266 11.79 -27.12 8.02
N ASN A 267 10.92 -26.22 8.45
CA ASN A 267 10.31 -26.23 9.77
C ASN A 267 8.80 -26.53 9.70
N ALA A 268 8.24 -26.87 10.85
CA ALA A 268 6.83 -27.14 10.99
C ALA A 268 6.33 -26.71 12.37
N LEU A 269 5.07 -26.38 12.49
CA LEU A 269 4.43 -26.22 13.79
C LEU A 269 4.23 -27.60 14.43
N HIS A 270 4.72 -27.76 15.66
CA HIS A 270 4.47 -28.94 16.49
C HIS A 270 3.61 -28.59 17.68
N TRP A 271 2.63 -29.45 17.95
CA TRP A 271 1.70 -29.29 19.05
C TRP A 271 1.32 -30.61 19.64
N GLU A 272 1.42 -30.71 20.97
CA GLU A 272 0.93 -31.83 21.76
C GLU A 272 -0.16 -31.33 22.71
N SER A 273 -1.29 -32.00 22.74
CA SER A 273 -2.41 -31.73 23.64
C SER A 273 -2.78 -33.00 24.38
N SER A 274 -2.88 -32.93 25.70
CA SER A 274 -3.40 -33.99 26.52
C SER A 274 -4.65 -33.50 27.26
N ALA A 275 -5.80 -34.04 26.89
CA ALA A 275 -7.08 -33.54 27.29
C ALA A 275 -8.10 -34.68 27.49
N LYS A 276 -9.13 -34.41 28.30
CA LYS A 276 -10.30 -35.26 28.35
C LYS A 276 -11.14 -35.08 27.10
N HIS A 277 -11.90 -36.10 26.74
CA HIS A 277 -12.78 -36.06 25.58
C HIS A 277 -13.67 -34.82 25.55
N GLY A 278 -13.66 -34.12 24.42
CA GLY A 278 -14.43 -32.91 24.17
C GLY A 278 -13.73 -31.59 24.54
N TYR A 279 -12.51 -31.66 25.11
CA TYR A 279 -11.72 -30.48 25.41
C TYR A 279 -10.79 -30.14 24.25
N TRP A 280 -10.32 -28.88 24.20
CA TRP A 280 -9.58 -28.34 23.07
C TRP A 280 -8.41 -27.46 23.49
N SER A 281 -7.48 -27.33 22.59
CA SER A 281 -6.47 -26.26 22.55
C SER A 281 -6.36 -25.72 21.15
N PHE A 282 -6.03 -24.46 20.97
CA PHE A 282 -5.91 -23.88 19.64
C PHE A 282 -4.72 -22.94 19.47
N TYR A 283 -4.30 -22.82 18.22
CA TYR A 283 -3.39 -21.85 17.67
C TYR A 283 -4.09 -21.13 16.52
N GLY A 284 -3.97 -19.80 16.46
CA GLY A 284 -4.59 -18.99 15.42
C GLY A 284 -3.69 -17.85 14.96
N ILE A 285 -3.97 -17.37 13.79
CA ILE A 285 -3.35 -16.19 13.20
C ILE A 285 -4.41 -15.21 12.71
N TRP A 286 -4.24 -13.94 13.04
CA TRP A 286 -4.99 -12.88 12.41
C TRP A 286 -4.48 -12.67 11.00
N VAL A 287 -5.36 -12.83 10.02
CA VAL A 287 -5.06 -12.63 8.61
C VAL A 287 -5.64 -11.34 8.05
N CYS A 288 -6.59 -10.72 8.78
CA CYS A 288 -7.21 -9.47 8.39
C CYS A 288 -7.66 -8.68 9.63
N LYS A 289 -7.81 -7.36 9.48
CA LYS A 289 -8.26 -6.49 10.57
C LYS A 289 -9.74 -6.67 10.88
N GLU A 290 -10.13 -6.49 12.13
CA GLU A 290 -11.53 -6.51 12.55
C GLU A 290 -12.39 -5.47 11.83
N GLU A 291 -11.83 -4.28 11.61
CA GLU A 291 -12.50 -3.18 10.91
C GLU A 291 -12.58 -3.39 9.40
N SER A 292 -11.73 -4.27 8.86
CA SER A 292 -11.60 -4.56 7.43
C SER A 292 -11.36 -6.04 7.19
N PRO A 293 -12.37 -6.89 7.49
CA PRO A 293 -12.25 -8.33 7.33
C PRO A 293 -12.15 -8.72 5.86
N CYS A 294 -11.45 -9.81 5.58
CA CYS A 294 -11.21 -10.31 4.24
C CYS A 294 -12.36 -11.12 3.68
N ASN A 295 -12.57 -10.99 2.37
CA ASN A 295 -13.51 -11.83 1.64
C ASN A 295 -12.78 -13.02 0.98
N LEU A 296 -12.77 -14.16 1.65
CA LEU A 296 -12.14 -15.40 1.20
C LEU A 296 -13.15 -16.40 0.61
N SER A 297 -14.32 -15.93 0.14
CA SER A 297 -15.38 -16.78 -0.41
C SER A 297 -15.01 -17.45 -1.74
N ALA A 298 -13.95 -17.01 -2.41
CA ALA A 298 -13.43 -17.62 -3.62
C ALA A 298 -12.56 -18.86 -3.38
N ILE A 299 -12.20 -19.18 -2.13
CA ILE A 299 -11.42 -20.37 -1.81
C ILE A 299 -12.15 -21.63 -2.30
N ASP A 300 -11.46 -22.48 -3.04
CA ASP A 300 -11.95 -23.78 -3.50
C ASP A 300 -11.43 -24.95 -2.65
N SER A 301 -10.22 -24.81 -2.10
CA SER A 301 -9.63 -25.80 -1.21
C SER A 301 -8.53 -25.22 -0.31
N ILE A 302 -8.38 -25.82 0.86
CA ILE A 302 -7.27 -25.59 1.78
C ILE A 302 -6.42 -26.84 1.75
N VAL A 303 -5.14 -26.68 1.43
CA VAL A 303 -4.17 -27.76 1.35
C VAL A 303 -3.11 -27.53 2.41
N TYR A 304 -2.75 -28.57 3.14
CA TYR A 304 -1.66 -28.55 4.09
C TYR A 304 -1.03 -29.93 4.20
N TYR A 305 0.13 -29.98 4.79
CA TYR A 305 0.78 -31.21 5.15
C TYR A 305 0.68 -31.43 6.65
N ALA A 306 0.36 -32.65 7.07
CA ALA A 306 0.30 -33.01 8.49
C ALA A 306 0.75 -34.44 8.71
N ARG A 307 1.33 -34.68 9.91
CA ARG A 307 1.58 -36.00 10.49
C ARG A 307 1.19 -35.98 11.96
N GLY A 308 1.05 -37.14 12.57
CA GLY A 308 0.70 -37.30 13.98
C GLY A 308 -0.53 -38.15 14.20
N ASN A 309 -1.20 -37.94 15.33
CA ASN A 309 -2.40 -38.69 15.72
C ASN A 309 -3.42 -37.75 16.37
N GLY A 310 -4.69 -38.23 16.44
CA GLY A 310 -5.77 -37.49 17.09
C GLY A 310 -6.64 -36.70 16.11
N VAL A 311 -7.29 -35.66 16.60
CA VAL A 311 -8.26 -34.88 15.84
C VAL A 311 -7.84 -33.41 15.89
N ILE A 312 -7.68 -32.82 14.70
CA ILE A 312 -7.50 -31.38 14.54
C ILE A 312 -8.67 -30.78 13.78
N SER A 313 -8.84 -29.46 13.87
CA SER A 313 -9.70 -28.72 12.96
C SER A 313 -8.97 -27.52 12.39
N ILE A 314 -9.33 -27.15 11.16
CA ILE A 314 -9.01 -25.83 10.60
C ILE A 314 -10.30 -25.02 10.61
N ALA A 315 -10.23 -23.81 11.11
CA ALA A 315 -11.36 -22.91 11.23
C ALA A 315 -11.08 -21.54 10.63
N PHE A 316 -12.16 -20.94 10.13
CA PHE A 316 -12.21 -19.52 9.77
C PHE A 316 -13.13 -18.81 10.75
N GLU A 317 -12.68 -17.66 11.23
CA GLU A 317 -13.36 -16.90 12.27
C GLU A 317 -13.54 -15.45 11.86
N THR A 318 -14.65 -14.88 12.28
CA THR A 318 -14.92 -13.44 12.26
C THR A 318 -14.99 -13.00 13.71
N LEU A 319 -13.96 -12.33 14.20
CA LEU A 319 -13.87 -11.84 15.57
C LEU A 319 -13.95 -10.33 15.56
N GLY A 320 -14.83 -9.74 16.39
CA GLY A 320 -14.95 -8.30 16.56
C GLY A 320 -15.54 -7.53 15.38
N ALA A 321 -15.76 -8.16 14.22
CA ALA A 321 -16.35 -7.49 13.07
C ALA A 321 -17.82 -7.15 13.36
N SER A 322 -18.16 -5.87 13.28
CA SER A 322 -19.51 -5.39 13.58
C SER A 322 -20.58 -6.15 12.76
N ASN A 323 -21.53 -6.75 13.45
CA ASN A 323 -22.68 -7.53 12.95
C ASN A 323 -22.39 -8.96 12.43
N THR A 324 -21.15 -9.42 12.45
CA THR A 324 -20.85 -10.80 12.05
C THR A 324 -19.74 -11.35 12.95
N GLU A 325 -20.10 -11.99 14.04
CA GLU A 325 -19.17 -12.70 14.90
C GLU A 325 -19.49 -14.19 14.81
N GLY A 326 -18.49 -15.01 14.47
CA GLY A 326 -18.76 -16.43 14.29
C GLY A 326 -17.55 -17.23 13.85
N LYS A 327 -17.76 -18.54 13.83
CA LYS A 327 -16.74 -19.53 13.48
C LYS A 327 -17.33 -20.65 12.65
N THR A 328 -16.65 -21.02 11.59
CA THR A 328 -16.91 -22.23 10.82
C THR A 328 -15.65 -23.09 10.77
N LEU A 329 -15.77 -24.37 10.93
CA LEU A 329 -14.61 -25.27 11.01
C LEU A 329 -14.83 -26.59 10.29
N ALA A 330 -13.74 -27.22 9.90
CA ALA A 330 -13.71 -28.56 9.36
C ALA A 330 -12.74 -29.42 10.17
N TYR A 331 -13.20 -30.60 10.57
CA TYR A 331 -12.39 -31.56 11.30
C TYR A 331 -11.58 -32.43 10.35
N ASP A 332 -10.35 -32.76 10.76
CA ASP A 332 -9.50 -33.76 10.14
C ASP A 332 -8.99 -34.74 11.21
N THR A 333 -9.08 -36.04 10.93
CA THR A 333 -8.58 -37.08 11.81
C THR A 333 -7.23 -37.54 11.32
N LEU A 334 -6.21 -37.33 12.16
CA LEU A 334 -4.86 -37.82 11.94
C LEU A 334 -4.76 -39.24 12.45
N THR A 335 -4.28 -40.12 11.59
CA THR A 335 -4.02 -41.52 11.99
C THR A 335 -2.54 -41.66 12.30
N THR A 336 -2.21 -42.35 13.39
CA THR A 336 -0.83 -42.59 13.83
C THR A 336 0.07 -42.94 12.68
N SER A 337 0.93 -42.01 12.30
CA SER A 337 1.88 -42.12 11.20
C SER A 337 2.99 -41.10 11.39
N ASP A 338 4.23 -41.55 11.29
CA ASP A 338 5.40 -40.69 11.23
C ASP A 338 5.59 -40.07 9.83
N GLU A 339 4.73 -40.45 8.86
CA GLU A 339 4.80 -39.97 7.47
C GLU A 339 3.98 -38.72 7.29
N TRP A 340 4.55 -37.74 6.62
CA TRP A 340 3.84 -36.57 6.16
C TRP A 340 2.79 -36.91 5.13
N LYS A 341 1.58 -36.42 5.31
CA LYS A 341 0.47 -36.61 4.37
C LYS A 341 -0.08 -35.27 3.92
N ARG A 342 -0.24 -35.14 2.63
CA ARG A 342 -0.97 -34.01 2.05
C ARG A 342 -2.46 -34.13 2.35
N ARG A 343 -3.02 -33.12 2.97
CA ARG A 343 -4.42 -33.01 3.35
C ARG A 343 -5.13 -31.98 2.50
N VAL A 344 -6.42 -32.18 2.27
CA VAL A 344 -7.27 -31.26 1.48
C VAL A 344 -8.61 -31.11 2.17
N ILE A 345 -8.96 -29.88 2.53
CA ILE A 345 -10.28 -29.50 3.03
C ILE A 345 -10.95 -28.61 1.98
N ARG A 346 -12.23 -28.79 1.75
CA ARG A 346 -13.02 -27.96 0.84
C ARG A 346 -14.12 -27.20 1.56
N PRO A 347 -14.65 -26.10 1.00
CA PRO A 347 -15.76 -25.36 1.60
C PRO A 347 -16.94 -26.21 2.08
N ALA A 348 -17.26 -27.28 1.34
CA ALA A 348 -18.31 -28.20 1.73
C ALA A 348 -18.06 -28.98 3.04
N ASN A 349 -16.82 -29.03 3.50
CA ASN A 349 -16.44 -29.69 4.76
C ASN A 349 -16.68 -28.80 5.98
N PHE A 350 -16.80 -27.47 5.81
CA PHE A 350 -16.98 -26.53 6.90
C PHE A 350 -18.38 -26.58 7.47
N LYS A 351 -18.46 -26.63 8.79
CA LYS A 351 -19.70 -26.60 9.57
C LYS A 351 -19.66 -25.44 10.54
N PRO A 352 -20.80 -24.79 10.79
CA PRO A 352 -20.89 -23.75 11.79
C PRO A 352 -20.59 -24.31 13.19
N ARG A 353 -20.03 -23.46 14.03
CA ARG A 353 -19.88 -23.74 15.44
C ARG A 353 -21.06 -23.19 16.22
N ASP A 354 -22.14 -23.99 16.32
CA ASP A 354 -23.44 -23.58 16.83
C ASP A 354 -23.44 -23.27 18.33
N ASP A 355 -22.51 -23.86 19.07
CA ASP A 355 -22.43 -23.78 20.52
C ASP A 355 -22.01 -22.43 21.08
N LEU A 356 -21.36 -21.59 20.25
CA LEU A 356 -20.82 -20.29 20.68
C LEU A 356 -21.41 -19.08 19.94
N TYR A 357 -21.62 -19.18 18.62
CA TYR A 357 -21.84 -18.01 17.77
C TYR A 357 -23.09 -18.14 16.88
N GLY A 358 -23.93 -19.14 17.14
CA GLY A 358 -25.05 -19.44 16.26
C GLY A 358 -24.63 -20.16 14.97
N ASN A 359 -25.59 -20.39 14.10
CA ASN A 359 -25.44 -21.26 12.93
C ASN A 359 -24.88 -20.47 11.72
N LEU A 360 -23.65 -19.99 11.80
CA LEU A 360 -22.97 -19.26 10.74
C LEU A 360 -22.02 -20.20 9.97
N GLY A 361 -22.44 -20.61 8.77
CA GLY A 361 -21.68 -21.49 7.91
C GLY A 361 -20.66 -20.74 7.04
N TRP A 362 -20.00 -21.51 6.17
CA TRP A 362 -18.98 -21.01 5.24
C TRP A 362 -19.48 -19.84 4.39
N ASP A 363 -20.71 -19.90 3.88
CA ASP A 363 -21.32 -18.88 3.02
C ASP A 363 -21.45 -17.48 3.67
N VAL A 364 -21.40 -17.43 4.99
CA VAL A 364 -21.41 -16.19 5.78
C VAL A 364 -19.99 -15.82 6.23
N ILE A 365 -19.32 -16.72 6.93
CA ILE A 365 -18.01 -16.45 7.54
C ILE A 365 -16.95 -16.14 6.49
N SER A 366 -16.93 -16.84 5.36
CA SER A 366 -15.93 -16.63 4.30
C SER A 366 -15.89 -15.20 3.71
N LYS A 367 -16.96 -14.42 3.90
CA LYS A 367 -17.05 -13.04 3.40
C LYS A 367 -16.48 -11.99 4.35
N ALA A 368 -16.14 -12.39 5.57
CA ALA A 368 -15.68 -11.47 6.61
C ALA A 368 -14.67 -12.16 7.55
N VAL A 369 -13.64 -12.79 6.99
CA VAL A 369 -12.62 -13.50 7.76
C VAL A 369 -11.67 -12.52 8.41
N THR A 370 -11.41 -12.71 9.70
CA THR A 370 -10.35 -12.02 10.46
C THR A 370 -9.24 -12.98 10.87
N THR A 371 -9.60 -14.24 11.15
CA THR A 371 -8.68 -15.21 11.76
C THR A 371 -8.80 -16.58 11.09
N ILE A 372 -7.66 -17.24 10.96
CA ILE A 372 -7.57 -18.67 10.64
C ILE A 372 -6.99 -19.36 11.87
N SER A 373 -7.63 -20.44 12.33
CA SER A 373 -7.17 -21.18 13.51
C SER A 373 -7.09 -22.68 13.27
N ILE A 374 -6.15 -23.32 13.98
CA ILE A 374 -5.95 -24.76 14.04
C ILE A 374 -6.18 -25.17 15.48
N ALA A 375 -7.09 -26.12 15.72
CA ALA A 375 -7.35 -26.62 17.06
C ALA A 375 -7.09 -28.12 17.16
N ALA A 376 -6.53 -28.54 18.28
CA ALA A 376 -6.42 -29.92 18.69
C ALA A 376 -7.57 -30.28 19.63
N TYR A 377 -8.06 -31.50 19.55
CA TYR A 377 -9.11 -32.06 20.40
C TYR A 377 -8.64 -33.35 21.03
N ASP A 378 -9.02 -33.51 22.30
CA ASP A 378 -8.65 -34.71 23.06
C ASP A 378 -7.11 -34.88 23.15
N ASP A 379 -6.64 -36.13 23.30
CA ASP A 379 -5.22 -36.46 23.24
C ASP A 379 -4.75 -36.46 21.79
N THR A 380 -4.03 -35.41 21.40
CA THR A 380 -3.61 -35.17 20.02
C THR A 380 -2.17 -34.71 20.00
N GLU A 381 -1.36 -35.30 19.16
CA GLU A 381 -0.02 -34.80 18.82
C GLU A 381 0.08 -34.68 17.30
N PHE A 382 0.49 -33.50 16.83
CA PHE A 382 0.60 -33.26 15.39
C PHE A 382 1.71 -32.31 15.01
N TRP A 383 2.16 -32.46 13.79
CA TRP A 383 2.96 -31.50 13.04
C TRP A 383 2.16 -31.05 11.84
N ILE A 384 2.17 -29.75 11.55
CA ILE A 384 1.50 -29.17 10.38
C ILE A 384 2.44 -28.20 9.68
N ASP A 385 2.35 -28.14 8.36
CA ASP A 385 3.18 -27.30 7.53
C ASP A 385 2.49 -26.95 6.20
N ASP A 386 2.98 -25.87 5.53
CA ASP A 386 2.51 -25.42 4.23
C ASP A 386 0.99 -25.30 4.11
N VAL A 387 0.36 -24.44 4.89
CA VAL A 387 -1.08 -24.18 4.77
C VAL A 387 -1.33 -23.22 3.60
N VAL A 388 -1.88 -23.76 2.51
CA VAL A 388 -2.12 -23.03 1.26
C VAL A 388 -3.62 -22.96 0.96
N LEU A 389 -4.11 -21.76 0.69
CA LEU A 389 -5.48 -21.48 0.28
C LEU A 389 -5.53 -21.39 -1.26
N TYR A 390 -6.07 -22.39 -1.93
CA TYR A 390 -6.30 -22.37 -3.38
C TYR A 390 -7.61 -21.67 -3.72
N GLY A 391 -7.60 -20.83 -4.76
CA GLY A 391 -8.71 -19.95 -5.14
C GLY A 391 -8.67 -18.60 -4.39
N ALA A 392 -7.83 -18.46 -3.36
CA ALA A 392 -7.52 -17.18 -2.75
C ALA A 392 -6.38 -16.49 -3.51
N LYS A 393 -6.42 -15.17 -3.50
CA LYS A 393 -5.40 -14.31 -4.10
C LYS A 393 -4.81 -13.39 -3.05
N PRO A 394 -3.57 -12.92 -3.19
CA PRO A 394 -3.00 -11.91 -2.30
C PRO A 394 -3.90 -10.69 -2.12
N SER A 395 -4.56 -10.21 -3.17
CA SER A 395 -5.49 -9.08 -3.12
C SER A 395 -6.71 -9.29 -2.21
N ASP A 396 -7.10 -10.54 -1.95
CA ASP A 396 -8.23 -10.84 -1.05
C ASP A 396 -7.94 -10.46 0.42
N PHE A 397 -6.65 -10.32 0.78
CA PHE A 397 -6.17 -9.94 2.11
C PHE A 397 -5.98 -8.43 2.29
N PHE A 398 -6.30 -7.64 1.26
CA PHE A 398 -6.20 -6.17 1.26
C PHE A 398 -7.53 -5.56 0.85
N PRO A 399 -8.59 -5.67 1.68
CA PRO A 399 -9.83 -4.99 1.37
C PRO A 399 -9.58 -3.47 1.40
N PHE A 400 -9.87 -2.82 0.30
CA PHE A 400 -9.75 -1.37 0.08
C PHE A 400 -10.88 -0.62 0.77
#